data_d84180d79e488784bfd2c1156374c9a7
#
_entry.id   d84180d79e488784bfd2c1156374c9a7
#
_cell.length_a   1.000
_cell.length_b   1.000
_cell.length_c   1.000
_cell.angle_alpha   90.00
_cell.angle_beta   90.00
_cell.angle_gamma   90.00
#
_symmetry.space_group_name_H-M   'P 1'
#
loop_
_entity.id
_entity.type
_entity.pdbx_description
1 polymer ?
#
loop_
_entity_poly.entity_id
_entity_poly.type
_entity_poly.pdbx_seq_one_letter_code
_entity_poly.pdbx_strand_id
1 'polypeptide(L)'
;LIRVHPDREMKRSLFFTSNTSLEIGGMSFKEGKELHKWLVNFISNEEFYLTHEWELNDLIMWDNRVLLHRVLPYDYSKYRRAMIRGTIEGTKPVYGPFSQIN
;
A
#
# COMPACT_ATOMS: atom_id res chain seq x y z
N LEU A 1 -9.55 -4.71 -1.80
CA LEU A 1 -9.17 -3.88 -0.65
C LEU A 1 -8.35 -4.66 0.38
N ILE A 2 -8.70 -5.91 0.67
CA ILE A 2 -7.96 -6.77 1.60
C ILE A 2 -7.32 -7.91 0.83
N ARG A 3 -6.03 -8.15 1.08
CA ARG A 3 -5.26 -9.30 0.58
C ARG A 3 -4.90 -10.23 1.72
N VAL A 4 -4.77 -11.51 1.39
CA VAL A 4 -4.22 -12.52 2.28
C VAL A 4 -2.80 -12.83 1.83
N HIS A 5 -1.85 -12.82 2.76
CA HIS A 5 -0.47 -13.17 2.47
C HIS A 5 -0.34 -14.71 2.43
N PRO A 6 0.13 -15.31 1.33
CA PRO A 6 0.18 -16.75 1.19
C PRO A 6 1.16 -17.43 2.15
N ASP A 7 2.28 -16.76 2.46
CA ASP A 7 3.41 -17.37 3.19
C ASP A 7 3.47 -16.97 4.68
N ARG A 8 2.53 -16.13 5.16
CA ARG A 8 2.54 -15.63 6.54
C ARG A 8 1.25 -15.98 7.26
N GLU A 9 1.02 -17.25 7.52
CA GLU A 9 -0.12 -17.72 8.30
C GLU A 9 -1.46 -17.07 7.88
N MET A 10 -1.62 -16.81 6.58
CA MET A 10 -2.81 -16.17 6.01
C MET A 10 -3.12 -14.79 6.63
N LYS A 11 -2.12 -14.06 7.12
CA LYS A 11 -2.30 -12.68 7.60
C LYS A 11 -2.89 -11.78 6.53
N ARG A 12 -3.78 -10.91 6.94
CA ARG A 12 -4.48 -9.97 6.07
C ARG A 12 -3.75 -8.63 6.03
N SER A 13 -3.75 -8.01 4.86
CA SER A 13 -3.20 -6.67 4.66
C SER A 13 -4.17 -5.80 3.88
N LEU A 14 -4.12 -4.50 4.09
CA LEU A 14 -4.78 -3.52 3.24
C LEU A 14 -4.01 -3.41 1.94
N PHE A 15 -4.74 -3.45 0.82
CA PHE A 15 -4.16 -3.32 -0.51
C PHE A 15 -5.01 -2.37 -1.35
N PHE A 16 -4.57 -1.13 -1.48
CA PHE A 16 -5.21 -0.10 -2.28
C PHE A 16 -4.20 0.98 -2.67
N THR A 17 -4.59 1.88 -3.56
CA THR A 17 -3.78 3.03 -3.92
C THR A 17 -4.52 4.32 -3.58
N SER A 18 -3.78 5.37 -3.25
CA SER A 18 -4.37 6.67 -2.92
C SER A 18 -5.00 7.39 -4.13
N ASN A 19 -4.66 6.98 -5.34
CA ASN A 19 -4.96 7.72 -6.57
C ASN A 19 -6.05 7.08 -7.45
N THR A 20 -6.61 5.96 -7.08
CA THR A 20 -7.64 5.28 -7.87
C THR A 20 -9.02 5.45 -7.28
N SER A 21 -9.99 5.71 -8.15
CA SER A 21 -11.40 5.58 -7.81
C SER A 21 -11.68 4.12 -7.48
N LEU A 22 -11.90 3.83 -6.21
CA LEU A 22 -12.21 2.48 -5.75
C LEU A 22 -13.74 2.32 -5.71
N GLU A 23 -14.23 1.46 -6.58
CA GLU A 23 -15.52 0.84 -6.36
C GLU A 23 -15.34 -0.29 -5.35
N ILE A 24 -15.98 -0.17 -4.21
CA ILE A 24 -15.98 -1.20 -3.17
C ILE A 24 -17.29 -1.97 -3.30
N GLY A 25 -17.19 -3.28 -3.57
CA GLY A 25 -18.35 -4.13 -3.69
C GLY A 25 -19.25 -4.06 -2.46
N GLY A 26 -20.56 -3.88 -2.67
CA GLY A 26 -21.54 -3.72 -1.61
C GLY A 26 -21.70 -2.31 -1.05
N MET A 27 -20.99 -1.32 -1.58
CA MET A 27 -21.08 0.09 -1.19
C MET A 27 -21.49 0.96 -2.38
N SER A 28 -22.18 2.05 -2.12
CA SER A 28 -22.35 3.12 -3.11
C SER A 28 -21.00 3.80 -3.37
N PHE A 29 -20.84 4.45 -4.52
CA PHE A 29 -19.61 5.18 -4.85
C PHE A 29 -19.24 6.21 -3.77
N LYS A 30 -20.24 6.89 -3.20
CA LYS A 30 -20.04 7.87 -2.12
C LYS A 30 -19.46 7.23 -0.87
N GLU A 31 -20.06 6.15 -0.39
CA GLU A 31 -19.59 5.41 0.79
C GLU A 31 -18.18 4.84 0.58
N GLY A 32 -17.93 4.26 -0.60
CA GLY A 32 -16.59 3.76 -0.97
C GLY A 32 -15.53 4.85 -0.94
N LYS A 33 -15.86 6.04 -1.42
CA LYS A 33 -14.97 7.20 -1.42
C LYS A 33 -14.70 7.73 -0.01
N GLU A 34 -15.72 7.76 0.83
CA GLU A 34 -15.58 8.16 2.24
C GLU A 34 -14.71 7.17 3.02
N LEU A 35 -14.94 5.87 2.85
CA LEU A 35 -14.11 4.83 3.45
C LEU A 35 -12.66 4.91 2.96
N HIS A 36 -12.45 5.08 1.66
CA HIS A 36 -11.10 5.24 1.11
C HIS A 36 -10.36 6.43 1.73
N LYS A 37 -11.02 7.59 1.81
CA LYS A 37 -10.44 8.78 2.45
C LYS A 37 -10.08 8.52 3.91
N TRP A 38 -10.97 7.84 4.64
CA TRP A 38 -10.72 7.47 6.03
C TRP A 38 -9.50 6.53 6.14
N LEU A 39 -9.43 5.50 5.29
CA LEU A 39 -8.29 4.58 5.27
C LEU A 39 -6.96 5.27 4.96
N VAL A 40 -6.93 6.18 3.99
CA VAL A 40 -5.73 6.97 3.68
C VAL A 40 -5.28 7.78 4.88
N ASN A 41 -6.21 8.44 5.57
CA ASN A 41 -5.90 9.20 6.78
C ASN A 41 -5.39 8.28 7.91
N PHE A 42 -6.04 7.14 8.10
CA PHE A 42 -5.67 6.18 9.14
C PHE A 42 -4.25 5.66 8.97
N ILE A 43 -3.89 5.19 7.77
CA ILE A 43 -2.54 4.67 7.50
C ILE A 43 -1.45 5.76 7.45
N SER A 44 -1.85 7.03 7.40
CA SER A 44 -0.93 8.17 7.44
C SER A 44 -0.57 8.60 8.86
N ASN A 45 -1.04 7.90 9.87
CA ASN A 45 -0.62 8.09 11.24
C ASN A 45 0.83 7.60 11.42
N GLU A 46 1.63 8.35 12.17
CA GLU A 46 3.06 8.09 12.40
C GLU A 46 3.35 6.70 12.99
N GLU A 47 2.39 6.10 13.67
CA GLU A 47 2.50 4.73 14.20
C GLU A 47 2.61 3.66 13.10
N PHE A 48 2.20 3.95 11.87
CA PHE A 48 2.06 2.97 10.79
C PHE A 48 3.06 3.13 9.66
N TYR A 49 3.95 4.12 9.68
CA TYR A 49 4.92 4.30 8.61
C TYR A 49 6.34 4.55 9.10
N LEU A 50 7.27 4.19 8.24
CA LEU A 50 8.67 4.56 8.36
C LEU A 50 9.01 5.50 7.21
N THR A 51 9.80 6.52 7.50
CA THR A 51 10.42 7.38 6.48
C THR A 51 11.86 6.94 6.29
N HIS A 52 12.24 6.67 5.05
CA HIS A 52 13.61 6.38 4.68
C HIS A 52 14.23 7.59 3.98
N GLU A 53 15.32 8.07 4.51
CA GLU A 53 16.16 9.09 3.88
C GLU A 53 17.22 8.40 3.04
N TRP A 54 17.16 8.62 1.72
CA TRP A 54 18.02 7.94 0.77
C TRP A 54 19.45 8.48 0.79
N GLU A 55 20.40 7.58 0.93
CA GLU A 55 21.81 7.82 0.71
C GLU A 55 22.28 7.17 -0.60
N LEU A 56 23.46 7.59 -1.07
CA LEU A 56 24.06 7.00 -2.28
C LEU A 56 24.40 5.52 -2.04
N ASN A 57 24.00 4.68 -2.96
CA ASN A 57 24.15 3.21 -2.92
C ASN A 57 23.19 2.48 -1.96
N ASP A 58 22.18 3.14 -1.42
CA ASP A 58 21.15 2.44 -0.68
C ASP A 58 20.39 1.47 -1.57
N LEU A 59 20.13 0.29 -1.01
CA LEU A 59 19.24 -0.73 -1.55
C LEU A 59 18.13 -1.01 -0.56
N ILE A 60 16.89 -0.77 -0.96
CA ILE A 60 15.71 -1.12 -0.15
C ILE A 60 14.90 -2.20 -0.86
N MET A 61 14.51 -3.19 -0.08
CA MET A 61 13.59 -4.24 -0.52
C MET A 61 12.39 -4.29 0.40
N TRP A 62 11.20 -4.35 -0.17
CA TRP A 62 9.95 -4.50 0.59
C TRP A 62 8.98 -5.45 -0.10
N ASP A 63 8.06 -6.00 0.68
CA ASP A 63 7.02 -6.88 0.20
C ASP A 63 5.75 -6.06 -0.12
N ASN A 64 5.48 -5.88 -1.41
CA ASN A 64 4.28 -5.18 -1.90
C ASN A 64 2.96 -5.83 -1.49
N ARG A 65 2.99 -7.06 -0.97
CA ARG A 65 1.78 -7.77 -0.54
C ARG A 65 1.27 -7.28 0.82
N VAL A 66 2.15 -6.64 1.62
CA VAL A 66 1.84 -6.20 2.98
C VAL A 66 2.19 -4.75 3.27
N LEU A 67 2.97 -4.10 2.41
CA LEU A 67 3.39 -2.72 2.60
C LEU A 67 2.85 -1.81 1.50
N LEU A 68 2.35 -0.67 1.91
CA LEU A 68 2.08 0.46 1.03
C LEU A 68 3.28 1.41 1.09
N HIS A 69 3.57 2.06 -0.01
CA HIS A 69 4.67 3.01 -0.08
C HIS A 69 4.33 4.22 -0.93
N ARG A 70 4.94 5.33 -0.62
CA ARG A 70 4.83 6.56 -1.42
C ARG A 70 6.13 7.32 -1.41
N VAL A 71 6.31 8.16 -2.43
CA VAL A 71 7.37 9.15 -2.47
C VAL A 71 6.90 10.38 -1.70
N LEU A 72 7.77 10.93 -0.85
CA LEU A 72 7.54 12.23 -0.24
C LEU A 72 7.89 13.34 -1.22
N PRO A 73 7.20 14.50 -1.15
CA PRO A 73 7.56 15.66 -1.95
C PRO A 73 9.00 16.08 -1.71
N TYR A 74 9.68 16.49 -2.75
CA TYR A 74 11.02 17.07 -2.67
C TYR A 74 11.17 18.21 -3.68
N ASP A 75 12.16 19.07 -3.49
CA ASP A 75 12.41 20.21 -4.37
C ASP A 75 13.12 19.76 -5.66
N TYR A 76 12.35 19.55 -6.72
CA TYR A 76 12.86 19.16 -8.05
C TYR A 76 13.78 20.21 -8.70
N SER A 77 13.72 21.46 -8.25
CA SER A 77 14.59 22.52 -8.79
C SER A 77 16.03 22.42 -8.27
N LYS A 78 16.19 21.87 -7.07
CA LYS A 78 17.48 21.74 -6.38
C LYS A 78 18.09 20.35 -6.46
N TYR A 79 17.25 19.32 -6.46
CA TYR A 79 17.70 17.94 -6.30
C TYR A 79 17.30 17.08 -7.48
N ARG A 80 18.24 16.30 -7.97
CA ARG A 80 17.96 15.24 -8.94
C ARG A 80 17.82 13.92 -8.22
N ARG A 81 16.81 13.17 -8.61
CA ARG A 81 16.59 11.82 -8.13
C ARG A 81 16.71 10.84 -9.29
N ALA A 82 17.71 9.98 -9.23
CA ALA A 82 17.89 8.87 -10.16
C ALA A 82 17.82 7.56 -9.37
N MET A 83 16.86 6.71 -9.71
CA MET A 83 16.62 5.45 -9.00
C MET A 83 16.38 4.33 -10.00
N ILE A 84 16.88 3.16 -9.66
CA ILE A 84 16.60 1.92 -10.40
C ILE A 84 15.65 1.10 -9.57
N ARG A 85 14.58 0.57 -10.19
CA ARG A 85 13.62 -0.30 -9.53
C ARG A 85 13.47 -1.61 -10.32
N GLY A 86 13.58 -2.72 -9.61
CA GLY A 86 13.16 -4.03 -10.08
C GLY A 86 11.92 -4.50 -9.31
N THR A 87 11.05 -5.23 -9.96
CA THR A 87 9.91 -5.87 -9.31
C THR A 87 9.98 -7.37 -9.60
N ILE A 88 9.97 -8.16 -8.53
CA ILE A 88 9.91 -9.62 -8.65
C ILE A 88 8.45 -10.01 -8.87
N GLU A 89 8.20 -10.80 -9.88
CA GLU A 89 6.85 -11.31 -10.15
C GLU A 89 6.42 -12.24 -9.02
N GLY A 90 5.23 -11.99 -8.50
CA GLY A 90 4.64 -12.78 -7.42
C GLY A 90 3.62 -13.79 -7.92
N THR A 91 3.05 -14.55 -7.01
CA THR A 91 1.93 -15.45 -7.26
C THR A 91 0.62 -14.68 -7.40
N LYS A 92 -0.41 -15.36 -7.95
CA LYS A 92 -1.76 -14.77 -8.00
C LYS A 92 -2.23 -14.36 -6.61
N PRO A 93 -2.97 -13.25 -6.48
CA PRO A 93 -3.54 -12.84 -5.20
C PRO A 93 -4.40 -13.95 -4.60
N VAL A 94 -4.21 -14.21 -3.31
CA VAL A 94 -5.08 -15.10 -2.56
C VAL A 94 -6.18 -14.23 -1.93
N TYR A 95 -7.42 -14.56 -2.27
CA TYR A 95 -8.60 -13.96 -1.66
C TYR A 95 -9.07 -14.91 -0.55
N GLY A 96 -8.97 -14.47 0.68
CA GLY A 96 -9.42 -15.28 1.80
C GLY A 96 -10.95 -15.43 1.84
N PRO A 97 -11.47 -16.46 2.50
CA PRO A 97 -12.90 -16.56 2.76
C PRO A 97 -13.31 -15.39 3.65
N PHE A 98 -14.14 -14.51 3.13
CA PHE A 98 -14.72 -13.39 3.91
C PHE A 98 -15.80 -13.85 4.88
N SER A 99 -16.11 -15.13 4.93
CA SER A 99 -17.25 -15.74 5.62
C SER A 99 -17.08 -15.95 7.12
N GLN A 100 -16.03 -15.45 7.75
CA GLN A 100 -15.82 -15.58 9.20
C GLN A 100 -15.38 -14.26 9.83
N ILE A 101 -16.15 -13.21 9.63
CA ILE A 101 -16.15 -12.06 10.54
C ILE A 101 -17.44 -12.21 11.35
N ASN A 102 -17.36 -12.93 12.45
CA ASN A 102 -18.33 -12.85 13.54
C ASN A 102 -17.92 -11.71 14.45
#